data_ab6b1c9a7a7b9e5508403c448d0eaa04
#
_entry.id   ab6b1c9a7a7b9e5508403c448d0eaa04
#
_cell.length_a   1.000
_cell.length_b   1.000
_cell.length_c   1.000
_cell.angle_alpha   90.00
_cell.angle_beta   90.00
_cell.angle_gamma   90.00
#
_symmetry.space_group_name_H-M   'P 1'
#
loop_
_entity.id
_entity.type
_entity.pdbx_description
1 polymer ?
#
loop_
_entity_poly.entity_id
_entity_poly.type
_entity_poly.pdbx_seq_one_letter_code
_entity_poly.pdbx_strand_id
1 'polypeptide(L)'
;FANPEAKMGQPEIVLGVIAPAASCLLPIRIGQARAEDLLLSGRIIDTFESQNRGLTQDISDDPEASALSYFKTHLKPKSASSLRFALQASRKGLIGEVKAKLAAVEELYLHELMKTHDAVEGLNAFLEKRSPQWKN
;
A
#
# COMPACT_ATOMS: atom_id res chain seq x y z
N PHE A 1 8.79 9.47 5.18
CA PHE A 1 8.69 10.93 5.22
C PHE A 1 7.75 11.38 4.12
N ALA A 2 6.86 12.34 4.39
CA ALA A 2 5.90 12.83 3.42
C ALA A 2 5.66 14.34 3.58
N ASN A 3 5.25 14.99 2.47
CA ASN A 3 4.80 16.38 2.49
C ASN A 3 3.39 16.44 3.11
N PRO A 4 3.02 17.53 3.85
CA PRO A 4 1.68 17.71 4.42
C PRO A 4 0.55 17.59 3.41
N GLU A 5 0.77 18.02 2.16
CA GLU A 5 -0.24 17.98 1.09
C GLU A 5 -0.35 16.62 0.38
N ALA A 6 0.54 15.66 0.72
CA ALA A 6 0.51 14.34 0.09
C ALA A 6 -0.75 13.56 0.48
N LYS A 7 -1.24 12.77 -0.48
CA LYS A 7 -2.40 11.91 -0.30
C LYS A 7 -2.04 10.47 -0.65
N MET A 8 -2.67 9.53 0.03
CA MET A 8 -2.45 8.10 -0.16
C MET A 8 -3.78 7.37 -0.21
N GLY A 9 -3.86 6.31 -0.99
CA GLY A 9 -5.07 5.50 -1.09
C GLY A 9 -4.87 4.29 -1.99
N GLN A 10 -5.89 3.43 -2.01
CA GLN A 10 -5.97 2.24 -2.87
C GLN A 10 -7.35 2.25 -3.55
N PRO A 11 -7.53 3.08 -4.60
CA PRO A 11 -8.83 3.33 -5.19
C PRO A 11 -9.30 2.23 -6.15
N GLU A 12 -8.56 1.15 -6.33
CA GLU A 12 -8.83 0.07 -7.28
C GLU A 12 -10.23 -0.52 -7.12
N ILE A 13 -10.73 -0.59 -5.89
CA ILE A 13 -12.08 -1.12 -5.59
C ILE A 13 -13.20 -0.28 -6.22
N VAL A 14 -12.98 1.01 -6.44
CA VAL A 14 -13.92 1.91 -7.10
C VAL A 14 -14.10 1.53 -8.58
N LEU A 15 -13.09 0.83 -9.14
CA LEU A 15 -13.10 0.32 -10.51
C LEU A 15 -13.62 -1.13 -10.59
N GLY A 16 -14.17 -1.69 -9.51
CA GLY A 16 -14.60 -3.08 -9.46
C GLY A 16 -13.46 -4.10 -9.42
N VAL A 17 -12.24 -3.66 -9.11
CA VAL A 17 -11.05 -4.53 -9.02
C VAL A 17 -10.35 -4.35 -7.68
N ILE A 18 -9.35 -5.19 -7.40
CA ILE A 18 -8.59 -5.15 -6.15
C ILE A 18 -7.16 -4.66 -6.40
N ALA A 19 -6.46 -4.30 -5.33
CA ALA A 19 -5.04 -3.92 -5.33
C ALA A 19 -4.17 -5.09 -4.81
N PRO A 20 -3.64 -6.00 -5.66
CA PRO A 20 -2.98 -7.22 -5.20
C PRO A 20 -1.78 -6.96 -4.28
N ALA A 21 -0.88 -6.08 -4.67
CA ALA A 21 0.30 -5.75 -3.87
C ALA A 21 -0.08 -5.11 -2.53
N ALA A 22 -1.02 -4.17 -2.52
CA ALA A 22 -1.49 -3.51 -1.31
C ALA A 22 -2.22 -4.49 -0.38
N SER A 23 -3.00 -5.43 -0.92
CA SER A 23 -3.65 -6.50 -0.16
C SER A 23 -2.66 -7.41 0.58
N CYS A 24 -1.44 -7.55 0.05
CA CYS A 24 -0.37 -8.30 0.70
C CYS A 24 0.42 -7.46 1.72
N LEU A 25 0.67 -6.19 1.43
CA LEU A 25 1.62 -5.36 2.18
C LEU A 25 0.96 -4.52 3.28
N LEU A 26 -0.24 -3.96 3.05
CA LEU A 26 -0.89 -3.08 4.03
C LEU A 26 -1.20 -3.77 5.35
N PRO A 27 -1.76 -5.01 5.40
CA PRO A 27 -2.02 -5.68 6.66
C PRO A 27 -0.78 -5.85 7.54
N ILE A 28 0.37 -6.08 6.91
CA ILE A 28 1.66 -6.21 7.60
C ILE A 28 2.14 -4.86 8.16
N ARG A 29 1.83 -3.78 7.45
CA ARG A 29 2.29 -2.43 7.82
C ARG A 29 1.44 -1.75 8.88
N ILE A 30 0.12 -1.89 8.78
CA ILE A 30 -0.83 -1.09 9.58
C ILE A 30 -1.86 -1.94 10.34
N GLY A 31 -1.74 -3.27 10.24
CA GLY A 31 -2.71 -4.22 10.81
C GLY A 31 -3.93 -4.44 9.92
N GLN A 32 -4.59 -5.59 10.11
CA GLN A 32 -5.66 -6.07 9.23
C GLN A 32 -6.83 -5.10 9.11
N ALA A 33 -7.40 -4.66 10.23
CA ALA A 33 -8.59 -3.81 10.21
C ALA A 33 -8.37 -2.45 9.52
N ARG A 34 -7.19 -1.83 9.73
CA ARG A 34 -6.85 -0.56 9.08
C ARG A 34 -6.57 -0.72 7.59
N ALA A 35 -5.98 -1.86 7.20
CA ALA A 35 -5.74 -2.19 5.81
C ALA A 35 -7.06 -2.45 5.07
N GLU A 36 -7.97 -3.22 5.65
CA GLU A 36 -9.30 -3.50 5.09
C GLU A 36 -10.13 -2.23 4.89
N ASP A 37 -10.09 -1.29 5.84
CA ASP A 37 -10.73 0.01 5.67
C ASP A 37 -10.28 0.70 4.37
N LEU A 38 -8.98 0.75 4.08
CA LEU A 38 -8.48 1.39 2.87
C LEU A 38 -8.75 0.57 1.60
N LEU A 39 -8.58 -0.74 1.67
CA LEU A 39 -8.74 -1.64 0.53
C LEU A 39 -10.20 -1.78 0.08
N LEU A 40 -11.14 -1.79 1.04
CA LEU A 40 -12.57 -1.99 0.76
C LEU A 40 -13.31 -0.69 0.48
N SER A 41 -12.89 0.42 1.10
CA SER A 41 -13.49 1.72 0.85
C SER A 41 -12.93 2.42 -0.39
N GLY A 42 -11.68 2.15 -0.76
CA GLY A 42 -10.96 2.86 -1.81
C GLY A 42 -10.72 4.35 -1.51
N ARG A 43 -10.95 4.77 -0.27
CA ARG A 43 -10.85 6.18 0.11
C ARG A 43 -9.40 6.67 0.13
N ILE A 44 -9.26 7.94 -0.10
CA ILE A 44 -7.99 8.66 0.00
C ILE A 44 -7.84 9.18 1.43
N ILE A 45 -6.66 9.05 1.99
CA ILE A 45 -6.28 9.60 3.30
C ILE A 45 -5.22 10.68 3.13
N ASP A 46 -5.22 11.64 4.03
CA ASP A 46 -4.16 12.65 4.12
C ASP A 46 -2.90 12.10 4.83
N THR A 47 -1.87 12.91 4.88
CA THR A 47 -0.60 12.54 5.48
C THR A 47 -0.69 12.35 6.99
N PHE A 48 -1.55 13.11 7.68
CA PHE A 48 -1.73 12.99 9.12
C PHE A 48 -2.41 11.67 9.49
N GLU A 49 -3.46 11.29 8.77
CA GLU A 49 -4.07 9.98 8.94
C GLU A 49 -3.10 8.86 8.58
N SER A 50 -2.31 9.03 7.51
CA SER A 50 -1.25 8.10 7.11
C SER A 50 -0.21 7.89 8.21
N GLN A 51 0.22 8.96 8.90
CA GLN A 51 1.13 8.88 10.03
C GLN A 51 0.50 8.16 11.22
N ASN A 52 -0.74 8.49 11.58
CA ASN A 52 -1.47 7.83 12.66
C ASN A 52 -1.69 6.34 12.40
N ARG A 53 -1.72 5.92 11.15
CA ARG A 53 -1.82 4.51 10.75
C ARG A 53 -0.46 3.81 10.66
N GLY A 54 0.66 4.54 10.72
CA GLY A 54 2.01 3.99 10.63
C GLY A 54 2.52 3.76 9.20
N LEU A 55 1.88 4.35 8.20
CA LEU A 55 2.36 4.34 6.80
C LEU A 55 3.45 5.39 6.59
N THR A 56 3.31 6.56 7.21
CA THR A 56 4.26 7.67 7.15
C THR A 56 4.99 7.78 8.46
N GLN A 57 6.32 7.88 8.42
CA GLN A 57 7.18 8.02 9.60
C GLN A 57 7.13 9.44 10.16
N ASP A 58 7.22 10.44 9.28
CA ASP A 58 7.32 11.86 9.64
C ASP A 58 6.73 12.74 8.54
N ILE A 59 6.25 13.92 8.91
CA ILE A 59 5.61 14.90 8.03
C ILE A 59 6.46 16.17 8.03
N SER A 60 6.81 16.65 6.86
CA SER A 60 7.67 17.83 6.68
C SER A 60 7.39 18.50 5.34
N ASP A 61 7.54 19.82 5.28
CA ASP A 61 7.49 20.58 4.03
C ASP A 61 8.61 20.19 3.05
N ASP A 62 9.74 19.72 3.59
CA ASP A 62 10.85 19.13 2.83
C ASP A 62 11.14 17.70 3.32
N PRO A 63 10.42 16.69 2.80
CA PRO A 63 10.61 15.29 3.21
C PRO A 63 11.99 14.74 2.89
N GLU A 64 12.65 15.23 1.84
CA GLU A 64 14.00 14.80 1.47
C GLU A 64 15.02 15.30 2.50
N ALA A 65 14.98 16.58 2.83
CA ALA A 65 15.86 17.14 3.85
C ALA A 65 15.66 16.46 5.22
N SER A 66 14.41 16.18 5.60
CA SER A 66 14.08 15.46 6.83
C SER A 66 14.62 14.03 6.83
N ALA A 67 14.47 13.30 5.72
CA ALA A 67 15.01 11.95 5.59
C ALA A 67 16.54 11.94 5.65
N LEU A 68 17.19 12.90 4.99
CA LEU A 68 18.65 13.06 5.04
C LEU A 68 19.15 13.44 6.44
N SER A 69 18.42 14.29 7.15
CA SER A 69 18.72 14.65 8.53
C SER A 69 18.61 13.42 9.43
N TYR A 70 17.52 12.66 9.32
CA TYR A 70 17.34 11.40 10.05
C TYR A 70 18.49 10.42 9.78
N PHE A 71 18.84 10.25 8.51
CA PHE A 71 19.98 9.39 8.13
C PHE A 71 21.29 9.85 8.79
N LYS A 72 21.61 11.15 8.68
CA LYS A 72 22.86 11.71 9.25
C LYS A 72 22.93 11.55 10.75
N THR A 73 21.80 11.76 11.44
CA THR A 73 21.72 11.74 12.90
C THR A 73 21.69 10.30 13.46
N HIS A 74 20.87 9.43 12.86
CA HIS A 74 20.54 8.14 13.47
C HIS A 74 21.20 6.93 12.81
N LEU A 75 21.47 6.99 11.49
CA LEU A 75 22.00 5.83 10.77
C LEU A 75 23.48 5.95 10.45
N LYS A 76 23.92 7.09 9.94
CA LYS A 76 25.33 7.32 9.55
C LYS A 76 26.35 7.01 10.65
N PRO A 77 26.11 7.31 11.93
CA PRO A 77 27.06 6.99 13.03
C PRO A 77 27.13 5.50 13.37
N LYS A 78 26.31 4.65 12.77
CA LYS A 78 26.25 3.21 13.07
C LYS A 78 27.10 2.40 12.10
N SER A 79 27.46 1.18 12.52
CA SER A 79 28.12 0.23 11.62
C SER A 79 27.18 -0.14 10.45
N ALA A 80 27.64 0.08 9.22
CA ALA A 80 26.89 -0.26 8.01
C ALA A 80 26.57 -1.76 7.90
N SER A 81 27.50 -2.64 8.37
CA SER A 81 27.28 -4.08 8.43
C SER A 81 26.16 -4.42 9.42
N SER A 82 26.20 -3.85 10.63
CA SER A 82 25.17 -4.08 11.65
C SER A 82 23.80 -3.60 11.21
N LEU A 83 23.69 -2.42 10.57
CA LEU A 83 22.43 -1.93 9.99
C LEU A 83 21.89 -2.87 8.95
N ARG A 84 22.73 -3.41 8.07
CA ARG A 84 22.33 -4.36 7.03
C ARG A 84 21.78 -5.65 7.64
N PHE A 85 22.49 -6.24 8.60
CA PHE A 85 22.01 -7.44 9.26
C PHE A 85 20.76 -7.21 10.13
N ALA A 86 20.64 -6.08 10.79
CA ALA A 86 19.43 -5.71 11.53
C ALA A 86 18.22 -5.62 10.59
N LEU A 87 18.38 -4.98 9.41
CA LEU A 87 17.33 -4.92 8.40
C LEU A 87 16.98 -6.31 7.84
N GLN A 88 17.99 -7.15 7.56
CA GLN A 88 17.75 -8.52 7.11
C GLN A 88 17.02 -9.34 8.18
N ALA A 89 17.41 -9.22 9.43
CA ALA A 89 16.76 -9.92 10.55
C ALA A 89 15.29 -9.49 10.73
N SER A 90 15.03 -8.18 10.67
CA SER A 90 13.67 -7.63 10.82
C SER A 90 12.73 -8.02 9.66
N ARG A 91 13.29 -8.38 8.50
CA ARG A 91 12.53 -8.78 7.29
C ARG A 91 12.62 -10.28 6.99
N LYS A 92 13.24 -11.05 7.90
CA LYS A 92 13.40 -12.50 7.70
C LYS A 92 12.03 -13.17 7.69
N GLY A 93 11.77 -13.93 6.65
CA GLY A 93 10.46 -14.57 6.41
C GLY A 93 9.47 -13.69 5.63
N LEU A 94 9.45 -12.37 5.86
CA LEU A 94 8.51 -11.44 5.25
C LEU A 94 8.45 -11.54 3.71
N ILE A 95 9.62 -11.59 3.05
CA ILE A 95 9.68 -11.65 1.58
C ILE A 95 9.05 -12.94 1.05
N GLY A 96 9.32 -14.08 1.70
CA GLY A 96 8.74 -15.38 1.32
C GLY A 96 7.23 -15.39 1.51
N GLU A 97 6.75 -14.89 2.64
CA GLU A 97 5.33 -14.77 2.96
C GLU A 97 4.59 -13.85 1.97
N VAL A 98 5.13 -12.66 1.70
CA VAL A 98 4.55 -11.73 0.73
C VAL A 98 4.52 -12.32 -0.67
N LYS A 99 5.59 -13.00 -1.11
CA LYS A 99 5.62 -13.65 -2.44
C LYS A 99 4.55 -14.74 -2.56
N ALA A 100 4.42 -15.60 -1.56
CA ALA A 100 3.42 -16.66 -1.57
C ALA A 100 1.99 -16.10 -1.57
N LYS A 101 1.73 -15.09 -0.73
CA LYS A 101 0.43 -14.42 -0.68
C LYS A 101 0.12 -13.68 -1.99
N LEU A 102 1.11 -12.99 -2.58
CA LEU A 102 0.92 -12.26 -3.83
C LEU A 102 0.54 -13.19 -4.97
N ALA A 103 1.22 -14.34 -5.11
CA ALA A 103 0.88 -15.33 -6.13
C ALA A 103 -0.58 -15.81 -5.98
N ALA A 104 -1.03 -16.10 -4.76
CA ALA A 104 -2.42 -16.51 -4.51
C ALA A 104 -3.43 -15.38 -4.81
N VAL A 105 -3.09 -14.13 -4.50
CA VAL A 105 -3.96 -12.97 -4.77
C VAL A 105 -4.00 -12.67 -6.26
N GLU A 106 -2.92 -12.85 -7.00
CA GLU A 106 -2.88 -12.72 -8.46
C GLU A 106 -3.73 -13.79 -9.15
N GLU A 107 -3.70 -15.04 -8.68
CA GLU A 107 -4.60 -16.11 -9.15
C GLU A 107 -6.08 -15.73 -8.92
N LEU A 108 -6.41 -15.28 -7.71
CA LEU A 108 -7.75 -14.80 -7.37
C LEU A 108 -8.19 -13.64 -8.31
N TYR A 109 -7.28 -12.68 -8.52
CA TYR A 109 -7.55 -11.52 -9.39
C TYR A 109 -7.79 -11.94 -10.84
N LEU A 110 -6.84 -12.69 -11.43
CA LEU A 110 -6.85 -12.99 -12.86
C LEU A 110 -7.86 -14.08 -13.23
N HIS A 111 -8.02 -15.08 -12.37
CA HIS A 111 -8.78 -16.28 -12.71
C HIS A 111 -10.17 -16.36 -12.08
N GLU A 112 -10.47 -15.50 -11.09
CA GLU A 112 -11.79 -15.42 -10.48
C GLU A 112 -12.43 -14.04 -10.69
N LEU A 113 -11.83 -12.98 -10.14
CA LEU A 113 -12.41 -11.63 -10.20
C LEU A 113 -12.61 -11.15 -11.63
N MET A 114 -11.58 -11.28 -12.50
CA MET A 114 -11.65 -10.81 -13.89
C MET A 114 -12.63 -11.58 -14.77
N LYS A 115 -13.21 -12.68 -14.30
CA LYS A 115 -14.33 -13.37 -14.96
C LYS A 115 -15.69 -12.80 -14.58
N THR A 116 -15.76 -11.96 -13.56
CA THR A 116 -17.02 -11.33 -13.16
C THR A 116 -17.42 -10.22 -14.12
N HIS A 117 -18.73 -10.02 -14.25
CA HIS A 117 -19.26 -8.92 -15.04
C HIS A 117 -18.77 -7.58 -14.50
N ASP A 118 -18.78 -7.40 -13.19
CA ASP A 118 -18.55 -6.11 -12.56
C ASP A 118 -17.09 -5.66 -12.67
N ALA A 119 -16.12 -6.56 -12.61
CA ALA A 119 -14.70 -6.22 -12.84
C ALA A 119 -14.48 -5.70 -14.29
N VAL A 120 -15.07 -6.35 -15.27
CA VAL A 120 -14.98 -5.93 -16.70
C VAL A 120 -15.74 -4.63 -16.93
N GLU A 121 -16.94 -4.51 -16.36
CA GLU A 121 -17.78 -3.31 -16.46
C GLU A 121 -17.07 -2.09 -15.83
N GLY A 122 -16.50 -2.26 -14.65
CA GLY A 122 -15.83 -1.16 -13.95
C GLY A 122 -14.64 -0.61 -14.73
N LEU A 123 -13.82 -1.50 -15.32
CA LEU A 123 -12.70 -1.08 -16.17
C LEU A 123 -13.17 -0.40 -17.46
N ASN A 124 -14.22 -0.93 -18.12
CA ASN A 124 -14.78 -0.32 -19.31
C ASN A 124 -15.40 1.05 -18.99
N ALA A 125 -16.17 1.16 -17.91
CA ALA A 125 -16.77 2.41 -17.48
C ALA A 125 -15.70 3.49 -17.23
N PHE A 126 -14.58 3.10 -16.60
CA PHE A 126 -13.45 4.00 -16.37
C PHE A 126 -12.84 4.49 -17.70
N LEU A 127 -12.57 3.60 -18.65
CA LEU A 127 -12.03 3.95 -19.96
C LEU A 127 -12.95 4.86 -20.75
N GLU A 128 -14.25 4.60 -20.67
CA GLU A 128 -15.31 5.37 -21.34
C GLU A 128 -15.73 6.64 -20.57
N LYS A 129 -15.15 6.88 -19.40
CA LYS A 129 -15.44 8.04 -18.52
C LYS A 129 -16.94 8.15 -18.16
N ARG A 130 -17.57 7.02 -17.88
CA ARG A 130 -18.96 6.92 -17.42
C ARG A 130 -19.05 6.24 -16.05
N SER A 131 -20.20 6.32 -15.42
CA SER A 131 -20.47 5.55 -14.20
C SER A 131 -20.66 4.07 -14.51
N PRO A 132 -20.09 3.16 -13.70
CA PRO A 132 -20.30 1.72 -13.87
C PRO A 132 -21.73 1.29 -13.49
N GLN A 133 -22.18 0.19 -14.09
CA GLN A 133 -23.48 -0.43 -13.81
C GLN A 133 -23.25 -1.83 -13.23
N TRP A 134 -23.20 -1.89 -11.90
CA TRP A 134 -22.98 -3.13 -11.19
C TRP A 134 -24.18 -4.08 -11.30
N LYS A 135 -23.91 -5.38 -11.43
CA LYS A 135 -24.95 -6.43 -11.42
C LYS A 135 -25.00 -7.21 -10.10
N ASN A 136 -23.96 -7.05 -9.24
CA ASN A 136 -23.79 -7.70 -7.93
C ASN A 136 -24.12 -9.19 -7.88
#